data_5605e58058c7d17f8283e3b77931de6f
#
_entry.id   5605e58058c7d17f8283e3b77931de6f
#
_cell.length_a   1.000
_cell.length_b   1.000
_cell.length_c   1.000
_cell.angle_alpha   90.00
_cell.angle_beta   90.00
_cell.angle_gamma   90.00
#
_symmetry.space_group_name_H-M   'P 1'
#
loop_
_entity.id
_entity.type
_entity.pdbx_description
1 polymer ?
#
loop_
_entity_poly.entity_id
_entity_poly.type
_entity_poly.pdbx_seq_one_letter_code
_entity_poly.pdbx_strand_id
1 'polypeptide(L)'
;GLLGGGSIALLVLLPPGPIPLAAWIAAVCVVLAANLVEYALHRWPMHRRRKLTQAFFKQHTIAHHRYFTHDTMAMNEAREVTFVIPSIPVLMASMAFVLAVLAGLTLTMGTTVGFFASGVLGLYGTLAQLLHLAFHLPDRWMKLPFLRSRVFQAMKLHHTIHHDLRLMTKWNFNVGIPICDALFGTLIWNRE
;
A
#
# COMPACT_ATOMS: atom_id res chain seq x y z
N GLY A 1 6.32 -9.45 8.37
CA GLY A 1 7.48 -8.62 8.02
C GLY A 1 7.80 -7.57 9.05
N LEU A 2 8.98 -6.92 8.94
CA LEU A 2 9.49 -5.92 9.91
C LEU A 2 8.52 -4.76 10.19
N LEU A 3 7.86 -4.24 9.15
CA LEU A 3 6.86 -3.15 9.32
C LEU A 3 5.67 -3.59 10.17
N GLY A 4 5.08 -4.74 9.87
CA GLY A 4 3.93 -5.24 10.62
C GLY A 4 4.26 -5.59 12.06
N GLY A 5 5.42 -6.22 12.31
CA GLY A 5 5.89 -6.53 13.65
C GLY A 5 6.16 -5.27 14.49
N GLY A 6 6.83 -4.27 13.91
CA GLY A 6 7.06 -2.98 14.55
C GLY A 6 5.76 -2.24 14.88
N SER A 7 4.79 -2.27 13.98
CA SER A 7 3.48 -1.62 14.18
C SER A 7 2.68 -2.27 15.30
N ILE A 8 2.68 -3.61 15.38
CA ILE A 8 2.05 -4.35 16.46
C ILE A 8 2.76 -4.02 17.79
N ALA A 9 4.10 -3.95 17.81
CA ALA A 9 4.85 -3.56 19.00
C ALA A 9 4.46 -2.16 19.50
N LEU A 10 4.30 -1.17 18.61
CA LEU A 10 3.83 0.16 18.99
C LEU A 10 2.45 0.13 19.63
N LEU A 11 1.52 -0.69 19.13
CA LEU A 11 0.18 -0.81 19.70
C LEU A 11 0.18 -1.58 21.05
N VAL A 12 1.07 -2.54 21.21
CA VAL A 12 1.23 -3.30 22.48
C VAL A 12 1.90 -2.44 23.56
N LEU A 13 2.80 -1.54 23.17
CA LEU A 13 3.51 -0.64 24.09
C LEU A 13 2.72 0.65 24.42
N LEU A 14 1.43 0.72 24.03
CA LEU A 14 0.59 1.85 24.40
C LEU A 14 0.52 1.99 25.94
N PRO A 15 0.59 3.22 26.48
CA PRO A 15 0.33 3.46 27.89
C PRO A 15 -1.06 2.95 28.29
N PRO A 16 -1.22 2.41 29.50
CA PRO A 16 -2.51 1.95 29.97
C PRO A 16 -3.52 3.09 30.06
N GLY A 17 -4.74 2.85 29.64
CA GLY A 17 -5.84 3.83 29.68
C GLY A 17 -6.64 3.92 28.39
N PRO A 18 -7.70 4.73 28.37
CA PRO A 18 -8.51 4.93 27.18
C PRO A 18 -7.74 5.66 26.09
N ILE A 19 -7.92 5.25 24.83
CA ILE A 19 -7.35 5.94 23.69
C ILE A 19 -8.11 7.26 23.47
N PRO A 20 -7.44 8.42 23.57
CA PRO A 20 -8.10 9.72 23.44
C PRO A 20 -8.58 9.95 21.99
N LEU A 21 -9.63 10.76 21.82
CA LEU A 21 -10.18 11.12 20.51
C LEU A 21 -9.10 11.67 19.57
N ALA A 22 -8.16 12.45 20.10
CA ALA A 22 -7.04 12.99 19.32
C ALA A 22 -6.18 11.90 18.66
N ALA A 23 -6.00 10.74 19.29
CA ALA A 23 -5.27 9.62 18.71
C ALA A 23 -6.02 8.99 17.53
N TRP A 24 -7.35 8.86 17.61
CA TRP A 24 -8.18 8.38 16.51
C TRP A 24 -8.17 9.36 15.34
N ILE A 25 -8.29 10.67 15.61
CA ILE A 25 -8.20 11.70 14.57
C ILE A 25 -6.83 11.65 13.90
N ALA A 26 -5.74 11.59 14.67
CA ALA A 26 -4.40 11.50 14.13
C ALA A 26 -4.22 10.22 13.28
N ALA A 27 -4.73 9.07 13.73
CA ALA A 27 -4.69 7.82 12.97
C ALA A 27 -5.41 7.93 11.61
N VAL A 28 -6.59 8.53 11.59
CA VAL A 28 -7.32 8.79 10.32
C VAL A 28 -6.52 9.72 9.41
N CYS A 29 -5.98 10.82 9.94
CA CYS A 29 -5.19 11.77 9.16
C CYS A 29 -3.94 11.12 8.56
N VAL A 30 -3.19 10.32 9.32
CA VAL A 30 -1.97 9.67 8.79
C VAL A 30 -2.30 8.59 7.77
N VAL A 31 -3.43 7.87 7.89
CA VAL A 31 -3.88 6.89 6.89
C VAL A 31 -4.30 7.59 5.60
N LEU A 32 -5.04 8.70 5.68
CA LEU A 32 -5.41 9.48 4.50
C LEU A 32 -4.18 10.09 3.81
N ALA A 33 -3.22 10.60 4.60
CA ALA A 33 -1.95 11.09 4.06
C ALA A 33 -1.14 9.96 3.40
N ALA A 34 -1.10 8.76 4.00
CA ALA A 34 -0.43 7.60 3.41
C ALA A 34 -1.09 7.15 2.09
N ASN A 35 -2.43 7.17 2.03
CA ASN A 35 -3.17 6.87 0.80
C ASN A 35 -2.87 7.88 -0.31
N LEU A 36 -2.76 9.17 0.03
CA LEU A 36 -2.35 10.21 -0.91
C LEU A 36 -0.89 10.03 -1.37
N VAL A 37 0.02 9.68 -0.46
CA VAL A 37 1.43 9.40 -0.78
C VAL A 37 1.53 8.18 -1.70
N GLU A 38 0.82 7.10 -1.39
CA GLU A 38 0.73 5.90 -2.25
C GLU A 38 0.27 6.28 -3.66
N TYR A 39 -0.85 7.00 -3.77
CA TYR A 39 -1.38 7.49 -5.05
C TYR A 39 -0.35 8.33 -5.82
N ALA A 40 0.28 9.28 -5.15
CA ALA A 40 1.25 10.19 -5.76
C ALA A 40 2.51 9.45 -6.25
N LEU A 41 3.07 8.58 -5.40
CA LEU A 41 4.24 7.77 -5.76
C LEU A 41 3.94 6.80 -6.90
N HIS A 42 2.77 6.18 -6.88
CA HIS A 42 2.35 5.26 -7.92
C HIS A 42 2.15 5.98 -9.25
N ARG A 43 1.39 7.09 -9.25
CA ARG A 43 1.04 7.85 -10.46
C ARG A 43 2.25 8.49 -11.15
N TRP A 44 3.20 9.03 -10.37
CA TRP A 44 4.29 9.82 -10.95
C TRP A 44 5.63 9.07 -10.94
N PRO A 45 6.31 8.80 -9.82
CA PRO A 45 7.63 8.17 -9.88
C PRO A 45 7.62 6.76 -10.46
N MET A 46 6.56 5.98 -10.20
CA MET A 46 6.51 4.58 -10.63
C MET A 46 6.13 4.42 -12.11
N HIS A 47 5.27 5.32 -12.63
CA HIS A 47 4.82 5.25 -14.04
C HIS A 47 5.45 6.29 -14.97
N ARG A 48 6.25 7.22 -14.46
CA ARG A 48 6.92 8.24 -15.30
C ARG A 48 8.44 8.19 -15.11
N ARG A 49 9.14 7.92 -16.21
CA ARG A 49 10.60 7.87 -16.20
C ARG A 49 11.19 9.27 -15.91
N ARG A 50 11.86 9.41 -14.75
CA ARG A 50 12.59 10.60 -14.33
C ARG A 50 13.96 10.20 -13.81
N LYS A 51 14.99 11.04 -13.97
CA LYS A 51 16.37 10.74 -13.54
C LYS A 51 16.44 10.38 -12.04
N LEU A 52 15.85 11.20 -11.17
CA LEU A 52 15.88 11.02 -9.72
C LEU A 52 15.05 9.82 -9.21
N THR A 53 14.02 9.44 -9.93
CA THR A 53 13.09 8.36 -9.52
C THR A 53 13.16 7.15 -10.43
N GLN A 54 14.24 7.01 -11.22
CA GLN A 54 14.40 5.94 -12.20
C GLN A 54 14.34 4.54 -11.57
N ALA A 55 14.77 4.38 -10.32
CA ALA A 55 14.72 3.10 -9.61
C ALA A 55 13.27 2.63 -9.41
N PHE A 56 12.37 3.53 -9.00
CA PHE A 56 10.92 3.23 -8.86
C PHE A 56 10.32 2.82 -10.21
N PHE A 57 10.59 3.59 -11.26
CA PHE A 57 10.11 3.28 -12.61
C PHE A 57 10.61 1.93 -13.10
N LYS A 58 11.89 1.59 -12.90
CA LYS A 58 12.46 0.31 -13.34
C LYS A 58 11.84 -0.85 -12.56
N GLN A 59 11.71 -0.74 -11.25
CA GLN A 59 11.15 -1.80 -10.43
C GLN A 59 9.67 -2.01 -10.72
N HIS A 60 8.89 -0.93 -10.80
CA HIS A 60 7.45 -1.00 -10.94
C HIS A 60 7.01 -1.18 -12.40
N THR A 61 7.29 -0.23 -13.28
CA THR A 61 6.82 -0.29 -14.67
C THR A 61 7.56 -1.34 -15.51
N ILE A 62 8.90 -1.46 -15.34
CA ILE A 62 9.68 -2.35 -16.21
C ILE A 62 9.72 -3.78 -15.66
N ALA A 63 9.91 -4.00 -14.36
CA ALA A 63 9.94 -5.35 -13.81
C ALA A 63 8.54 -5.86 -13.50
N HIS A 64 7.75 -5.14 -12.69
CA HIS A 64 6.45 -5.59 -12.21
C HIS A 64 5.37 -5.62 -13.31
N HIS A 65 5.05 -4.47 -13.98
CA HIS A 65 3.99 -4.43 -14.99
C HIS A 65 4.29 -5.16 -16.30
N ARG A 66 5.56 -5.34 -16.68
CA ARG A 66 5.89 -6.18 -17.85
C ARG A 66 5.82 -7.67 -17.54
N TYR A 67 6.05 -8.03 -16.28
CA TYR A 67 5.93 -9.41 -15.84
C TYR A 67 4.47 -9.78 -15.59
N PHE A 68 3.76 -8.97 -14.82
CA PHE A 68 2.34 -9.11 -14.54
C PHE A 68 1.53 -8.15 -15.40
N THR A 69 0.98 -8.65 -16.48
CA THR A 69 0.04 -7.90 -17.33
C THR A 69 -1.39 -8.19 -16.89
N HIS A 70 -2.34 -7.43 -17.42
CA HIS A 70 -3.76 -7.71 -17.21
C HIS A 70 -4.14 -9.19 -17.47
N ASP A 71 -3.55 -9.82 -18.46
CA ASP A 71 -3.88 -11.20 -18.87
C ASP A 71 -3.07 -12.25 -18.10
N THR A 72 -1.97 -11.85 -17.47
CA THR A 72 -1.03 -12.72 -16.75
C THR A 72 -0.77 -12.24 -15.33
N MET A 73 -1.85 -11.94 -14.59
CA MET A 73 -1.77 -11.39 -13.23
C MET A 73 -1.21 -12.35 -12.19
N ALA A 74 -1.42 -13.66 -12.38
CA ALA A 74 -1.11 -14.64 -11.36
C ALA A 74 0.35 -15.09 -11.39
N MET A 75 0.97 -15.15 -10.20
CA MET A 75 2.27 -15.81 -10.03
C MET A 75 2.18 -17.31 -10.35
N ASN A 76 3.17 -17.83 -11.04
CA ASN A 76 3.33 -19.25 -11.33
C ASN A 76 4.27 -19.92 -10.34
N GLU A 77 5.31 -19.21 -9.89
CA GLU A 77 6.36 -19.70 -9.01
C GLU A 77 6.58 -18.78 -7.81
N ALA A 78 7.02 -19.34 -6.69
CA ALA A 78 7.26 -18.57 -5.44
C ALA A 78 8.33 -17.49 -5.60
N ARG A 79 9.33 -17.66 -6.47
CA ARG A 79 10.38 -16.67 -6.71
C ARG A 79 9.85 -15.36 -7.30
N GLU A 80 8.68 -15.40 -7.97
CA GLU A 80 8.07 -14.24 -8.62
C GLU A 80 7.53 -13.21 -7.62
N VAL A 81 7.41 -13.61 -6.35
CA VAL A 81 7.11 -12.69 -5.24
C VAL A 81 8.06 -11.49 -5.20
N THR A 82 9.31 -11.66 -5.65
CA THR A 82 10.31 -10.59 -5.72
C THR A 82 9.95 -9.46 -6.68
N PHE A 83 9.05 -9.69 -7.64
CA PHE A 83 8.53 -8.64 -8.53
C PHE A 83 7.40 -7.85 -7.88
N VAL A 84 6.77 -8.39 -6.83
CA VAL A 84 5.64 -7.75 -6.14
C VAL A 84 6.08 -6.99 -4.89
N ILE A 85 7.00 -7.58 -4.09
CA ILE A 85 7.45 -6.95 -2.85
C ILE A 85 8.35 -5.74 -3.13
N PRO A 86 8.27 -4.67 -2.34
CA PRO A 86 9.16 -3.52 -2.46
C PRO A 86 10.61 -3.91 -2.23
N SER A 87 11.53 -3.24 -2.93
CA SER A 87 12.97 -3.40 -2.69
C SER A 87 13.37 -2.94 -1.28
N ILE A 88 14.50 -3.44 -0.80
CA ILE A 88 15.02 -3.08 0.53
C ILE A 88 15.10 -1.55 0.75
N PRO A 89 15.63 -0.74 -0.19
CA PRO A 89 15.63 0.71 -0.02
C PRO A 89 14.24 1.32 0.15
N VAL A 90 13.23 0.81 -0.55
CA VAL A 90 11.84 1.28 -0.41
C VAL A 90 11.26 0.90 0.94
N LEU A 91 11.54 -0.32 1.42
CA LEU A 91 11.14 -0.76 2.77
C LEU A 91 11.79 0.09 3.85
N MET A 92 13.10 0.40 3.72
CA MET A 92 13.81 1.28 4.66
C MET A 92 13.25 2.71 4.65
N ALA A 93 12.95 3.27 3.47
CA ALA A 93 12.32 4.59 3.36
C ALA A 93 10.93 4.61 4.02
N SER A 94 10.13 3.55 3.82
CA SER A 94 8.82 3.43 4.48
C SER A 94 8.94 3.33 6.01
N MET A 95 9.93 2.59 6.51
CA MET A 95 10.22 2.51 7.94
C MET A 95 10.64 3.86 8.51
N ALA A 96 11.58 4.55 7.83
CA ALA A 96 12.02 5.89 8.25
C ALA A 96 10.85 6.88 8.28
N PHE A 97 9.92 6.80 7.32
CA PHE A 97 8.71 7.61 7.31
C PHE A 97 7.82 7.33 8.54
N VAL A 98 7.55 6.07 8.87
CA VAL A 98 6.76 5.71 10.06
C VAL A 98 7.45 6.21 11.34
N LEU A 99 8.77 6.07 11.45
CA LEU A 99 9.53 6.56 12.60
C LEU A 99 9.51 8.10 12.71
N ALA A 100 9.56 8.80 11.58
CA ALA A 100 9.44 10.27 11.58
C ALA A 100 8.05 10.73 12.04
N VAL A 101 6.98 10.05 11.60
CA VAL A 101 5.61 10.30 12.07
C VAL A 101 5.48 10.01 13.57
N LEU A 102 6.04 8.88 14.04
CA LEU A 102 6.08 8.52 15.46
C LEU A 102 6.75 9.63 16.27
N ALA A 103 7.95 10.05 15.90
CA ALA A 103 8.67 11.10 16.61
C ALA A 103 7.90 12.42 16.61
N GLY A 104 7.42 12.87 15.45
CA GLY A 104 6.66 14.11 15.31
C GLY A 104 5.40 14.14 16.16
N LEU A 105 4.57 13.11 16.08
CA LEU A 105 3.33 13.03 16.87
C LEU A 105 3.60 12.85 18.38
N THR A 106 4.63 12.07 18.74
CA THR A 106 5.00 11.91 20.16
C THR A 106 5.45 13.22 20.78
N LEU A 107 6.29 13.97 20.06
CA LEU A 107 6.81 15.26 20.54
C LEU A 107 5.74 16.35 20.62
N THR A 108 4.76 16.35 19.72
CA THR A 108 3.74 17.42 19.63
C THR A 108 2.44 17.09 20.34
N MET A 109 2.03 15.82 20.39
CA MET A 109 0.72 15.39 20.89
C MET A 109 0.81 14.33 22.01
N GLY A 110 2.01 13.90 22.37
CA GLY A 110 2.26 12.92 23.43
C GLY A 110 2.33 11.47 22.95
N THR A 111 2.86 10.61 23.81
CA THR A 111 3.23 9.22 23.52
C THR A 111 2.05 8.37 23.04
N THR A 112 0.88 8.50 23.68
CA THR A 112 -0.31 7.71 23.31
C THR A 112 -0.75 8.00 21.86
N VAL A 113 -0.80 9.28 21.48
CA VAL A 113 -1.17 9.70 20.11
C VAL A 113 -0.11 9.22 19.11
N GLY A 114 1.17 9.44 19.41
CA GLY A 114 2.28 9.04 18.55
C GLY A 114 2.30 7.53 18.30
N PHE A 115 2.24 6.72 19.33
CA PHE A 115 2.28 5.26 19.24
C PHE A 115 1.05 4.69 18.52
N PHE A 116 -0.15 5.15 18.90
CA PHE A 116 -1.38 4.67 18.30
C PHE A 116 -1.45 5.00 16.82
N ALA A 117 -1.29 6.28 16.45
CA ALA A 117 -1.39 6.69 15.03
C ALA A 117 -0.29 6.06 14.15
N SER A 118 0.96 5.96 14.66
CA SER A 118 2.05 5.33 13.90
C SER A 118 1.90 3.81 13.81
N GLY A 119 1.36 3.16 14.84
CA GLY A 119 0.99 1.75 14.81
C GLY A 119 -0.07 1.47 13.73
N VAL A 120 -1.12 2.28 13.69
CA VAL A 120 -2.19 2.19 12.65
C VAL A 120 -1.62 2.47 11.25
N LEU A 121 -0.75 3.48 11.09
CA LEU A 121 -0.08 3.78 9.82
C LEU A 121 0.74 2.58 9.31
N GLY A 122 1.55 1.99 10.17
CA GLY A 122 2.37 0.84 9.78
C GLY A 122 1.55 -0.42 9.48
N LEU A 123 0.43 -0.64 10.19
CA LEU A 123 -0.53 -1.70 9.86
C LEU A 123 -1.19 -1.45 8.51
N TYR A 124 -1.62 -0.22 8.23
CA TYR A 124 -2.17 0.16 6.92
C TYR A 124 -1.19 -0.16 5.79
N GLY A 125 0.07 0.27 5.88
CA GLY A 125 1.09 -0.04 4.88
C GLY A 125 1.36 -1.54 4.74
N THR A 126 1.38 -2.29 5.84
CA THR A 126 1.55 -3.74 5.81
C THR A 126 0.38 -4.44 5.12
N LEU A 127 -0.86 -4.05 5.44
CA LEU A 127 -2.06 -4.60 4.82
C LEU A 127 -2.11 -4.27 3.33
N ALA A 128 -1.76 -3.06 2.91
CA ALA A 128 -1.68 -2.68 1.50
C ALA A 128 -0.69 -3.58 0.74
N GLN A 129 0.50 -3.88 1.30
CA GLN A 129 1.46 -4.79 0.68
C GLN A 129 0.97 -6.24 0.64
N LEU A 130 0.30 -6.72 1.68
CA LEU A 130 -0.29 -8.06 1.71
C LEU A 130 -1.43 -8.20 0.70
N LEU A 131 -2.27 -7.17 0.55
CA LEU A 131 -3.32 -7.13 -0.47
C LEU A 131 -2.71 -7.12 -1.88
N HIS A 132 -1.69 -6.29 -2.12
CA HIS A 132 -0.99 -6.26 -3.39
C HIS A 132 -0.44 -7.65 -3.75
N LEU A 133 0.25 -8.31 -2.83
CA LEU A 133 0.72 -9.68 -3.01
C LEU A 133 -0.44 -10.64 -3.30
N ALA A 134 -1.55 -10.52 -2.55
CA ALA A 134 -2.71 -11.38 -2.71
C ALA A 134 -3.42 -11.21 -4.07
N PHE A 135 -3.37 -10.01 -4.67
CA PHE A 135 -3.92 -9.78 -6.03
C PHE A 135 -3.17 -10.57 -7.10
N HIS A 136 -1.88 -10.88 -6.87
CA HIS A 136 -1.05 -11.70 -7.75
C HIS A 136 -1.03 -13.18 -7.40
N LEU A 137 -1.78 -13.63 -6.37
CA LEU A 137 -1.89 -15.05 -6.06
C LEU A 137 -2.73 -15.78 -7.11
N PRO A 138 -2.33 -16.99 -7.53
CA PRO A 138 -3.15 -17.84 -8.38
C PRO A 138 -4.42 -18.28 -7.63
N ASP A 139 -5.53 -18.42 -8.34
CA ASP A 139 -6.84 -18.73 -7.75
C ASP A 139 -6.82 -20.03 -6.93
N ARG A 140 -5.99 -21.01 -7.32
CA ARG A 140 -5.80 -22.27 -6.56
C ARG A 140 -5.27 -22.05 -5.13
N TRP A 141 -4.63 -20.91 -4.83
CA TRP A 141 -4.11 -20.55 -3.51
C TRP A 141 -5.09 -19.68 -2.70
N MET A 142 -6.14 -19.16 -3.34
CA MET A 142 -7.14 -18.32 -2.70
C MET A 142 -8.17 -19.16 -1.91
N LYS A 143 -7.70 -19.89 -0.89
CA LYS A 143 -8.56 -20.77 -0.08
C LYS A 143 -9.25 -20.03 1.07
N LEU A 144 -8.72 -18.89 1.52
CA LEU A 144 -9.30 -18.12 2.61
C LEU A 144 -10.63 -17.46 2.18
N PRO A 145 -11.69 -17.52 3.00
CA PRO A 145 -13.00 -16.95 2.66
C PRO A 145 -12.94 -15.47 2.27
N PHE A 146 -12.10 -14.69 2.96
CA PHE A 146 -11.90 -13.27 2.66
C PHE A 146 -11.44 -13.04 1.20
N LEU A 147 -10.50 -13.86 0.69
CA LEU A 147 -9.99 -13.75 -0.68
C LEU A 147 -11.05 -14.06 -1.75
N ARG A 148 -12.18 -14.71 -1.35
CA ARG A 148 -13.33 -14.98 -2.21
C ARG A 148 -14.45 -13.96 -2.04
N SER A 149 -14.31 -13.01 -1.12
CA SER A 149 -15.33 -12.00 -0.87
C SER A 149 -15.50 -11.07 -2.06
N ARG A 150 -16.70 -10.50 -2.23
CA ARG A 150 -16.99 -9.51 -3.28
C ARG A 150 -16.07 -8.27 -3.17
N VAL A 151 -15.75 -7.87 -1.95
CA VAL A 151 -14.87 -6.73 -1.68
C VAL A 151 -13.47 -7.01 -2.20
N PHE A 152 -12.87 -8.14 -1.81
CA PHE A 152 -11.53 -8.51 -2.29
C PHE A 152 -11.50 -8.66 -3.82
N GLN A 153 -12.50 -9.30 -4.42
CA GLN A 153 -12.56 -9.49 -5.87
C GLN A 153 -12.72 -8.16 -6.62
N ALA A 154 -13.47 -7.21 -6.08
CA ALA A 154 -13.55 -5.86 -6.63
C ALA A 154 -12.19 -5.13 -6.56
N MET A 155 -11.49 -5.21 -5.41
CA MET A 155 -10.15 -4.64 -5.27
C MET A 155 -9.14 -5.30 -6.22
N LYS A 156 -9.18 -6.63 -6.35
CA LYS A 156 -8.35 -7.38 -7.32
C LYS A 156 -8.64 -6.94 -8.75
N LEU A 157 -9.93 -6.78 -9.12
CA LEU A 157 -10.32 -6.28 -10.44
C LEU A 157 -9.77 -4.86 -10.69
N HIS A 158 -9.94 -3.96 -9.71
CA HIS A 158 -9.39 -2.61 -9.77
C HIS A 158 -7.88 -2.62 -10.09
N HIS A 159 -7.11 -3.44 -9.38
CA HIS A 159 -5.68 -3.59 -9.60
C HIS A 159 -5.36 -4.30 -10.93
N THR A 160 -6.15 -5.30 -11.34
CA THR A 160 -6.01 -5.96 -12.64
C THR A 160 -6.21 -5.00 -13.81
N ILE A 161 -7.19 -4.10 -13.73
CA ILE A 161 -7.39 -3.05 -14.73
C ILE A 161 -6.17 -2.12 -14.80
N HIS A 162 -5.57 -1.78 -13.65
CA HIS A 162 -4.33 -1.00 -13.61
C HIS A 162 -3.17 -1.69 -14.33
N HIS A 163 -3.12 -3.02 -14.32
CA HIS A 163 -2.11 -3.81 -15.05
C HIS A 163 -2.30 -3.85 -16.58
N ASP A 164 -3.36 -3.26 -17.13
CA ASP A 164 -3.44 -3.03 -18.59
C ASP A 164 -2.43 -1.94 -18.98
N LEU A 165 -1.46 -2.29 -19.82
CA LEU A 165 -0.37 -1.39 -20.24
C LEU A 165 -0.86 -0.10 -20.91
N ARG A 166 -2.11 -0.07 -21.42
CA ARG A 166 -2.74 1.12 -22.02
C ARG A 166 -3.36 2.03 -20.98
N LEU A 167 -3.68 1.49 -19.79
CA LEU A 167 -4.44 2.16 -18.72
C LEU A 167 -3.57 2.52 -17.51
N MET A 168 -2.47 1.80 -17.24
CA MET A 168 -1.64 1.90 -16.03
C MET A 168 -1.08 3.31 -15.75
N THR A 169 -0.97 4.18 -16.75
CA THR A 169 -0.49 5.56 -16.58
C THR A 169 -1.59 6.58 -16.35
N LYS A 170 -2.86 6.14 -16.35
CA LYS A 170 -4.04 7.01 -16.29
C LYS A 170 -5.00 6.68 -15.14
N TRP A 171 -5.13 5.40 -14.77
CA TRP A 171 -6.23 4.90 -13.94
C TRP A 171 -5.74 3.99 -12.81
N ASN A 172 -6.50 3.97 -11.69
CA ASN A 172 -6.42 2.99 -10.61
C ASN A 172 -5.06 2.95 -9.93
N PHE A 173 -4.59 4.07 -9.39
CA PHE A 173 -3.25 4.17 -8.79
C PHE A 173 -3.18 3.70 -7.33
N ASN A 174 -4.26 3.76 -6.54
CA ASN A 174 -4.24 3.18 -5.20
C ASN A 174 -4.30 1.65 -5.30
N VAL A 175 -3.39 0.97 -4.63
CA VAL A 175 -3.36 -0.51 -4.61
C VAL A 175 -4.38 -1.05 -3.60
N GLY A 176 -4.49 -0.39 -2.45
CA GLY A 176 -5.42 -0.74 -1.39
C GLY A 176 -6.79 -0.10 -1.56
N ILE A 177 -7.14 0.84 -0.70
CA ILE A 177 -8.44 1.53 -0.73
C ILE A 177 -8.36 2.68 -1.74
N PRO A 178 -9.22 2.75 -2.78
CA PRO A 178 -9.09 3.71 -3.88
C PRO A 178 -9.66 5.10 -3.55
N ILE A 179 -9.30 5.67 -2.39
CA ILE A 179 -9.81 6.97 -1.93
C ILE A 179 -9.34 8.07 -2.87
N CYS A 180 -8.03 8.14 -3.15
CA CYS A 180 -7.49 9.18 -4.01
C CYS A 180 -7.86 8.96 -5.48
N ASP A 181 -8.02 7.72 -5.95
CA ASP A 181 -8.54 7.46 -7.29
C ASP A 181 -9.96 8.02 -7.46
N ALA A 182 -10.83 7.81 -6.45
CA ALA A 182 -12.17 8.38 -6.46
C ALA A 182 -12.15 9.92 -6.39
N LEU A 183 -11.31 10.48 -5.51
CA LEU A 183 -11.23 11.93 -5.30
C LEU A 183 -10.68 12.67 -6.52
N PHE A 184 -9.70 12.09 -7.21
CA PHE A 184 -9.04 12.72 -8.37
C PHE A 184 -9.57 12.24 -9.72
N GLY A 185 -10.68 11.48 -9.75
CA GLY A 185 -11.34 11.03 -10.98
C GLY A 185 -10.53 10.05 -11.80
N THR A 186 -9.68 9.24 -11.13
CA THR A 186 -8.87 8.19 -11.77
C THR A 186 -9.36 6.77 -11.43
N LEU A 187 -10.54 6.64 -10.82
CA LEU A 187 -11.16 5.36 -10.51
C LEU A 187 -11.98 4.85 -11.69
N ILE A 188 -11.69 3.65 -12.17
CA ILE A 188 -12.52 2.93 -13.14
C ILE A 188 -12.71 1.46 -12.72
N TRP A 189 -13.87 0.90 -13.09
CA TRP A 189 -14.24 -0.49 -12.81
C TRP A 189 -14.40 -1.35 -14.07
N ASN A 190 -14.26 -0.76 -15.24
CA ASN A 190 -14.28 -1.42 -16.54
C ASN A 190 -13.15 -0.89 -17.43
N ARG A 191 -12.86 -1.56 -18.54
CA ARG A 191 -11.76 -1.25 -19.47
C ARG A 191 -12.23 -0.45 -20.70
N GLU A 192 -13.49 -0.12 -20.79
CA GLU A 192 -14.10 0.61 -21.92
C GLU A 192 -13.80 2.10 -21.85
#